data_b1fa326096516b946ae70c67343c24f2
#
_entry.id   b1fa326096516b946ae70c67343c24f2
#
_cell.length_a   1.000
_cell.length_b   1.000
_cell.length_c   1.000
_cell.angle_alpha   90.00
_cell.angle_beta   90.00
_cell.angle_gamma   90.00
#
_symmetry.space_group_name_H-M   'P 1'
#
loop_
_entity.id
_entity.type
_entity.pdbx_description
1 polymer ?
#
loop_
_entity_poly.entity_id
_entity_poly.type
_entity_poly.pdbx_seq_one_letter_code
_entity_poly.pdbx_strand_id
1 'polypeptide(L)'
;KKTIILGDTVRIVPKMAWKYPDRDTLAYDYRWEMGLGNVVSTDRNFEYIPASCGQFDVNFYMTDRSTGIEFHDSHTAIEVRSPYKVGWLILAEKDNRTSLSYIRRDSWQDEDKKTHYEWVAYPDVYATLYPDNPLGTGPLKLENVMTGGEAADVMVVQRPGGSEFLSGMDFSKVLALEEEFAGCA
;
A
#
# COMPACT_ATOMS: atom_id res chain seq x y z
N LYS A 1 2.10 11.64 -13.05
CA LYS A 1 2.36 10.59 -12.06
C LYS A 1 2.08 11.16 -10.68
N LYS A 2 1.31 10.45 -9.86
CA LYS A 2 1.03 10.80 -8.46
C LYS A 2 1.64 9.73 -7.57
N THR A 3 2.38 10.13 -6.53
CA THR A 3 2.94 9.21 -5.54
C THR A 3 2.18 9.37 -4.23
N ILE A 4 1.80 8.26 -3.62
CA ILE A 4 1.11 8.18 -2.34
C ILE A 4 1.73 7.08 -1.48
N ILE A 5 1.42 7.06 -0.20
CA ILE A 5 1.79 6.01 0.73
C ILE A 5 0.64 5.00 0.85
N LEU A 6 0.94 3.73 1.03
CA LEU A 6 -0.05 2.68 1.29
C LEU A 6 -0.91 3.06 2.50
N GLY A 7 -2.22 2.97 2.34
CA GLY A 7 -3.22 3.42 3.32
C GLY A 7 -3.75 4.83 3.09
N ASP A 8 -3.07 5.65 2.27
CA ASP A 8 -3.59 6.96 1.89
C ASP A 8 -4.71 6.84 0.86
N THR A 9 -5.61 7.82 0.88
CA THR A 9 -6.69 7.92 -0.10
C THR A 9 -6.23 8.66 -1.36
N VAL A 10 -6.36 8.03 -2.50
CA VAL A 10 -6.23 8.68 -3.82
C VAL A 10 -7.50 9.45 -4.13
N ARG A 11 -7.36 10.74 -4.45
CA ARG A 11 -8.45 11.57 -4.93
C ARG A 11 -8.09 12.20 -6.27
N ILE A 12 -8.94 11.99 -7.28
CA ILE A 12 -8.80 12.60 -8.61
C ILE A 12 -10.12 13.24 -8.98
N VAL A 13 -10.08 14.53 -9.30
CA VAL A 13 -11.23 15.27 -9.83
C VAL A 13 -10.95 15.56 -11.30
N PRO A 14 -11.70 14.94 -12.23
CA PRO A 14 -11.48 15.16 -13.65
C PRO A 14 -11.82 16.60 -14.03
N LYS A 15 -10.92 17.24 -14.78
CA LYS A 15 -11.15 18.56 -15.36
C LYS A 15 -11.73 18.39 -16.76
N MET A 16 -13.00 18.70 -16.91
CA MET A 16 -13.70 18.62 -18.19
C MET A 16 -13.82 20.01 -18.81
N ALA A 17 -13.38 20.15 -20.06
CA ALA A 17 -13.59 21.35 -20.85
C ALA A 17 -14.70 21.09 -21.87
N TRP A 18 -15.82 21.77 -21.71
CA TRP A 18 -16.96 21.65 -22.62
C TRP A 18 -16.89 22.70 -23.73
N LYS A 19 -17.10 22.27 -24.95
CA LYS A 19 -17.23 23.21 -26.08
C LYS A 19 -18.47 24.11 -25.96
N TYR A 20 -19.51 23.57 -25.31
CA TYR A 20 -20.77 24.27 -25.09
C TYR A 20 -21.03 24.35 -23.59
N PRO A 21 -21.24 25.58 -23.02
CA PRO A 21 -21.27 25.77 -21.56
C PRO A 21 -22.50 25.15 -20.87
N ASP A 22 -23.58 24.88 -21.60
CA ASP A 22 -24.86 24.42 -21.05
C ASP A 22 -25.02 22.89 -21.00
N ARG A 23 -23.91 22.14 -21.08
CA ARG A 23 -23.96 20.69 -21.00
C ARG A 23 -24.29 20.23 -19.58
N ASP A 24 -25.38 19.47 -19.47
CA ASP A 24 -25.78 18.83 -18.22
C ASP A 24 -24.81 17.68 -17.87
N THR A 25 -24.06 17.82 -16.78
CA THR A 25 -23.15 16.79 -16.30
C THR A 25 -23.87 15.54 -15.79
N LEU A 26 -25.18 15.59 -15.53
CA LEU A 26 -26.01 14.45 -15.15
C LEU A 26 -26.37 13.56 -16.35
N ALA A 27 -26.13 14.03 -17.58
CA ALA A 27 -26.38 13.27 -18.81
C ALA A 27 -25.28 12.23 -19.12
N TYR A 28 -24.31 12.07 -18.24
CA TYR A 28 -23.17 11.18 -18.46
C TYR A 28 -23.07 10.12 -17.37
N ASP A 29 -22.63 8.92 -17.78
CA ASP A 29 -22.15 7.88 -16.89
C ASP A 29 -20.63 7.98 -16.81
N TYR A 30 -20.08 7.69 -15.63
CA TYR A 30 -18.65 7.74 -15.35
C TYR A 30 -18.13 6.36 -14.98
N ARG A 31 -16.90 6.08 -15.33
CA ARG A 31 -16.25 4.83 -15.00
C ARG A 31 -14.76 5.06 -14.83
N TRP A 32 -14.23 4.55 -13.73
CA TRP A 32 -12.79 4.51 -13.44
C TRP A 32 -12.32 3.07 -13.44
N GLU A 33 -11.26 2.81 -14.18
CA GLU A 33 -10.62 1.49 -14.23
C GLU A 33 -9.20 1.58 -13.71
N MET A 34 -8.80 0.58 -12.90
CA MET A 34 -7.43 0.40 -12.45
C MET A 34 -6.84 -0.82 -13.17
N GLY A 35 -5.99 -0.56 -14.16
CA GLY A 35 -5.66 -1.54 -15.19
C GLY A 35 -6.78 -1.73 -16.21
N LEU A 36 -6.63 -2.69 -17.11
CA LEU A 36 -7.61 -2.95 -18.17
C LEU A 36 -8.82 -3.72 -17.62
N GLY A 37 -10.00 -3.12 -17.71
CA GLY A 37 -11.28 -3.76 -17.41
C GLY A 37 -11.61 -3.93 -15.92
N ASN A 38 -10.74 -3.51 -15.01
CA ASN A 38 -11.01 -3.56 -13.58
C ASN A 38 -11.68 -2.27 -13.12
N VAL A 39 -13.01 -2.24 -13.13
CA VAL A 39 -13.80 -1.09 -12.69
C VAL A 39 -13.73 -0.95 -11.17
N VAL A 40 -13.22 0.19 -10.70
CA VAL A 40 -13.04 0.48 -9.27
C VAL A 40 -13.95 1.59 -8.75
N SER A 41 -14.51 2.42 -9.63
CA SER A 41 -15.53 3.42 -9.29
C SER A 41 -16.37 3.82 -10.49
N THR A 42 -17.63 4.20 -10.23
CA THR A 42 -18.56 4.80 -11.20
C THR A 42 -18.94 6.24 -10.83
N ASP A 43 -18.32 6.79 -9.82
CA ASP A 43 -18.52 8.18 -9.42
C ASP A 43 -17.79 9.13 -10.36
N ARG A 44 -18.29 10.37 -10.46
CA ARG A 44 -17.61 11.42 -11.23
C ARG A 44 -16.21 11.69 -10.71
N ASN A 45 -16.05 11.75 -9.40
CA ASN A 45 -14.77 11.97 -8.75
C ASN A 45 -14.23 10.61 -8.26
N PHE A 46 -12.96 10.37 -8.53
CA PHE A 46 -12.30 9.16 -8.09
C PHE A 46 -11.83 9.30 -6.65
N GLU A 47 -12.21 8.34 -5.82
CA GLU A 47 -11.71 8.18 -4.47
C GLU A 47 -11.45 6.69 -4.22
N TYR A 48 -10.20 6.36 -3.87
CA TYR A 48 -9.78 4.98 -3.74
C TYR A 48 -8.65 4.83 -2.72
N ILE A 49 -8.68 3.76 -1.93
CA ILE A 49 -7.59 3.38 -1.02
C ILE A 49 -6.95 2.11 -1.58
N PRO A 50 -5.72 2.18 -2.11
CA PRO A 50 -5.02 1.01 -2.62
C PRO A 50 -4.76 -0.03 -1.54
N ALA A 51 -5.00 -1.29 -1.89
CA ALA A 51 -4.78 -2.43 -0.99
C ALA A 51 -3.33 -2.94 -0.99
N SER A 52 -2.50 -2.52 -1.98
CA SER A 52 -1.12 -2.97 -2.12
C SER A 52 -0.22 -1.89 -2.68
N CYS A 53 1.08 -2.04 -2.43
CA CYS A 53 2.11 -1.22 -3.05
C CYS A 53 2.29 -1.57 -4.53
N GLY A 54 2.79 -0.61 -5.32
CA GLY A 54 3.06 -0.81 -6.74
C GLY A 54 2.74 0.40 -7.61
N GLN A 55 2.81 0.18 -8.92
CA GLN A 55 2.40 1.19 -9.90
C GLN A 55 1.07 0.76 -10.53
N PHE A 56 0.14 1.70 -10.58
CA PHE A 56 -1.20 1.49 -11.10
C PHE A 56 -1.52 2.58 -12.11
N ASP A 57 -2.10 2.18 -13.24
CA ASP A 57 -2.66 3.09 -14.21
C ASP A 57 -4.17 3.20 -14.01
N VAL A 58 -4.64 4.42 -13.77
CA VAL A 58 -6.06 4.73 -13.59
C VAL A 58 -6.56 5.42 -14.83
N ASN A 59 -7.56 4.83 -15.46
CA ASN A 59 -8.20 5.31 -16.67
C ASN A 59 -9.59 5.87 -16.35
N PHE A 60 -9.94 6.99 -16.97
CA PHE A 60 -11.23 7.62 -16.82
C PHE A 60 -12.03 7.51 -18.11
N TYR A 61 -13.28 7.09 -17.99
CA TYR A 61 -14.25 6.99 -19.07
C TYR A 61 -15.50 7.77 -18.73
N MET A 62 -16.07 8.40 -19.73
CA MET A 62 -17.33 9.14 -19.65
C MET A 62 -18.20 8.78 -20.83
N THR A 63 -19.41 8.27 -20.58
CA THR A 63 -20.35 7.86 -21.63
C THR A 63 -21.55 8.81 -21.66
N ASP A 64 -21.83 9.40 -22.81
CA ASP A 64 -23.04 10.19 -23.03
C ASP A 64 -24.26 9.25 -23.10
N ARG A 65 -25.19 9.39 -22.16
CA ARG A 65 -26.38 8.52 -22.08
C ARG A 65 -27.30 8.64 -23.28
N SER A 66 -27.33 9.79 -23.95
CA SER A 66 -28.22 10.04 -25.07
C SER A 66 -27.73 9.43 -26.38
N THR A 67 -26.40 9.34 -26.55
CA THR A 67 -25.78 8.88 -27.78
C THR A 67 -25.04 7.55 -27.63
N GLY A 68 -24.74 7.14 -26.40
CA GLY A 68 -23.89 5.98 -26.10
C GLY A 68 -22.42 6.20 -26.46
N ILE A 69 -22.01 7.42 -26.82
CA ILE A 69 -20.61 7.70 -27.17
C ILE A 69 -19.78 7.75 -25.90
N GLU A 70 -18.72 6.95 -25.87
CA GLU A 70 -17.73 6.92 -24.79
C GLU A 70 -16.54 7.83 -25.13
N PHE A 71 -16.19 8.65 -24.15
CA PHE A 71 -14.99 9.47 -24.14
C PHE A 71 -14.00 8.87 -23.14
N HIS A 72 -12.76 8.81 -23.53
CA HIS A 72 -11.67 8.28 -22.71
C HIS A 72 -10.58 9.34 -22.57
N ASP A 73 -10.11 9.55 -21.35
CA ASP A 73 -8.93 10.39 -21.09
C ASP A 73 -7.67 9.54 -20.93
N SER A 74 -6.53 10.18 -21.09
CA SER A 74 -5.23 9.56 -20.85
C SER A 74 -5.10 9.10 -19.40
N HIS A 75 -4.45 7.96 -19.21
CA HIS A 75 -4.23 7.36 -17.90
C HIS A 75 -3.47 8.27 -16.92
N THR A 76 -3.84 8.18 -15.65
CA THR A 76 -3.08 8.75 -14.54
C THR A 76 -2.28 7.65 -13.86
N ALA A 77 -0.94 7.73 -13.97
CA ALA A 77 -0.08 6.81 -13.25
C ALA A 77 -0.01 7.16 -11.76
N ILE A 78 -0.33 6.18 -10.91
CA ILE A 78 -0.24 6.27 -9.45
C ILE A 78 0.83 5.30 -8.98
N GLU A 79 1.75 5.80 -8.15
CA GLU A 79 2.75 4.98 -7.47
C GLU A 79 2.41 4.91 -5.98
N VAL A 80 2.08 3.72 -5.50
CA VAL A 80 1.80 3.44 -4.10
C VAL A 80 3.06 2.88 -3.46
N ARG A 81 3.60 3.59 -2.48
CA ARG A 81 4.85 3.22 -1.80
C ARG A 81 4.57 2.66 -0.42
N SER A 82 5.43 1.74 -0.01
CA SER A 82 5.43 1.24 1.37
C SER A 82 5.82 2.36 2.35
N PRO A 83 5.11 2.50 3.48
CA PRO A 83 5.56 3.35 4.58
C PRO A 83 6.78 2.76 5.31
N TYR A 84 7.14 1.49 5.06
CA TYR A 84 8.14 0.73 5.80
C TYR A 84 9.47 0.54 5.05
N LYS A 85 9.66 1.25 3.94
CA LYS A 85 10.83 1.08 3.07
C LYS A 85 12.16 1.49 3.72
N VAL A 86 12.16 2.52 4.57
CA VAL A 86 13.38 3.08 5.18
C VAL A 86 13.14 3.30 6.66
N GLY A 87 13.76 2.48 7.49
CA GLY A 87 13.62 2.56 8.94
C GLY A 87 14.30 1.40 9.65
N TRP A 88 13.93 1.23 10.90
CA TRP A 88 14.48 0.22 11.80
C TRP A 88 13.35 -0.72 12.22
N LEU A 89 13.56 -2.01 12.01
CA LEU A 89 12.72 -3.06 12.58
C LEU A 89 13.30 -3.51 13.90
N ILE A 90 12.43 -3.67 14.88
CA ILE A 90 12.78 -4.11 16.24
C ILE A 90 11.95 -5.34 16.55
N LEU A 91 12.62 -6.43 16.81
CA LEU A 91 12.03 -7.66 17.30
C LEU A 91 12.12 -7.69 18.81
N ALA A 92 11.00 -7.97 19.46
CA ALA A 92 10.93 -8.08 20.91
C ALA A 92 9.94 -9.18 21.34
N GLU A 93 10.02 -9.56 22.60
CA GLU A 93 8.99 -10.36 23.26
C GLU A 93 8.11 -9.43 24.08
N LYS A 94 6.80 -9.54 23.90
CA LYS A 94 5.79 -8.81 24.66
C LYS A 94 4.65 -9.76 25.01
N ASP A 95 4.30 -9.83 26.28
CA ASP A 95 3.22 -10.70 26.77
C ASP A 95 3.31 -12.16 26.27
N ASN A 96 4.54 -12.70 26.29
CA ASN A 96 4.89 -14.04 25.80
C ASN A 96 4.58 -14.28 24.31
N ARG A 97 4.60 -13.21 23.50
CA ARG A 97 4.43 -13.26 22.04
C ARG A 97 5.53 -12.46 21.34
N THR A 98 5.81 -12.84 20.11
CA THR A 98 6.69 -12.06 19.24
C THR A 98 6.00 -10.75 18.86
N SER A 99 6.70 -9.65 19.11
CA SER A 99 6.29 -8.30 18.74
C SER A 99 7.28 -7.72 17.74
N LEU A 100 6.78 -7.20 16.63
CA LEU A 100 7.56 -6.51 15.62
C LEU A 100 7.17 -5.02 15.62
N SER A 101 8.12 -4.16 15.94
CA SER A 101 7.95 -2.71 15.93
C SER A 101 8.78 -2.08 14.82
N TYR A 102 8.37 -0.90 14.35
CA TYR A 102 9.06 -0.18 13.29
C TYR A 102 9.29 1.28 13.68
N ILE A 103 10.48 1.80 13.39
CA ILE A 103 10.82 3.22 13.59
C ILE A 103 11.24 3.80 12.24
N ARG A 104 10.55 4.85 11.81
CA ARG A 104 10.81 5.57 10.57
C ARG A 104 11.37 6.97 10.87
N ARG A 105 12.31 7.39 10.04
CA ARG A 105 12.76 8.77 10.02
C ARG A 105 12.06 9.51 8.89
N ASP A 106 11.15 10.41 9.23
CA ASP A 106 10.53 11.33 8.30
C ASP A 106 11.34 12.59 8.14
N SER A 107 11.19 13.24 6.99
CA SER A 107 11.82 14.53 6.73
C SER A 107 10.88 15.44 5.96
N TRP A 108 10.89 16.73 6.32
CA TRP A 108 10.16 17.76 5.58
C TRP A 108 11.02 19.02 5.47
N GLN A 109 10.66 19.91 4.55
CA GLN A 109 11.31 21.21 4.40
C GLN A 109 10.37 22.30 4.89
N ASP A 110 10.92 23.24 5.65
CA ASP A 110 10.24 24.46 6.04
C ASP A 110 10.21 25.50 4.88
N GLU A 111 9.64 26.68 5.16
CA GLU A 111 9.54 27.78 4.19
C GLU A 111 10.89 28.27 3.70
N ASP A 112 11.94 28.15 4.53
CA ASP A 112 13.33 28.50 4.22
C ASP A 112 14.10 27.38 3.52
N LYS A 113 13.40 26.28 3.10
CA LYS A 113 13.96 25.08 2.47
C LYS A 113 14.96 24.32 3.36
N LYS A 114 14.94 24.54 4.65
CA LYS A 114 15.73 23.77 5.61
C LYS A 114 15.06 22.43 5.88
N THR A 115 15.85 21.36 5.80
CA THR A 115 15.35 19.99 6.06
C THR A 115 15.31 19.73 7.56
N HIS A 116 14.16 19.30 8.04
CA HIS A 116 13.90 18.81 9.39
C HIS A 116 13.68 17.32 9.36
N TYR A 117 13.97 16.65 10.49
CA TYR A 117 13.81 15.21 10.67
C TYR A 117 13.01 14.92 11.92
N GLU A 118 12.15 13.89 11.83
CA GLU A 118 11.37 13.38 12.93
C GLU A 118 11.43 11.87 12.95
N TRP A 119 11.48 11.26 14.15
CA TRP A 119 11.40 9.83 14.33
C TRP A 119 9.98 9.45 14.73
N VAL A 120 9.33 8.61 13.91
CA VAL A 120 7.99 8.11 14.15
C VAL A 120 8.09 6.63 14.49
N ALA A 121 7.59 6.26 15.68
CA ALA A 121 7.58 4.88 16.14
C ALA A 121 6.19 4.24 15.93
N TYR A 122 6.20 3.04 15.40
CA TYR A 122 5.04 2.17 15.23
C TYR A 122 5.23 0.94 16.13
N PRO A 123 4.82 1.01 17.42
CA PRO A 123 4.95 -0.10 18.34
C PRO A 123 4.04 -1.24 17.90
N ASP A 124 4.56 -2.47 17.93
CA ASP A 124 3.83 -3.68 17.56
C ASP A 124 3.08 -3.55 16.22
N VAL A 125 3.79 -3.05 15.21
CA VAL A 125 3.22 -2.73 13.90
C VAL A 125 2.57 -3.95 13.24
N TYR A 126 3.16 -5.13 13.43
CA TYR A 126 2.61 -6.36 12.84
C TYR A 126 1.25 -6.71 13.43
N ALA A 127 1.11 -6.70 14.76
CA ALA A 127 -0.17 -6.99 15.41
C ALA A 127 -1.25 -5.94 15.09
N THR A 128 -0.84 -4.69 14.84
CA THR A 128 -1.76 -3.63 14.40
C THR A 128 -2.29 -3.87 12.99
N LEU A 129 -1.42 -4.34 12.07
CA LEU A 129 -1.78 -4.61 10.68
C LEU A 129 -2.55 -5.93 10.52
N TYR A 130 -2.16 -6.94 11.31
CA TYR A 130 -2.68 -8.31 11.19
C TYR A 130 -3.16 -8.86 12.54
N PRO A 131 -4.21 -8.27 13.16
CA PRO A 131 -4.68 -8.65 14.50
C PRO A 131 -5.17 -10.10 14.57
N ASP A 132 -5.71 -10.61 13.48
CA ASP A 132 -6.27 -11.97 13.38
C ASP A 132 -5.22 -13.02 13.00
N ASN A 133 -4.00 -12.62 12.67
CA ASN A 133 -2.93 -13.51 12.27
C ASN A 133 -1.60 -13.16 12.99
N PRO A 134 -1.52 -13.32 14.31
CA PRO A 134 -0.36 -12.90 15.07
C PRO A 134 0.90 -13.69 14.71
N LEU A 135 2.06 -13.09 14.98
CA LEU A 135 3.34 -13.80 14.99
C LEU A 135 3.35 -14.83 16.13
N GLY A 136 4.25 -15.82 16.02
CA GLY A 136 4.43 -16.87 17.02
C GLY A 136 5.02 -16.37 18.34
N THR A 137 5.78 -17.25 18.99
CA THR A 137 6.40 -16.99 20.30
C THR A 137 7.90 -17.24 20.25
N GLY A 138 8.65 -16.74 21.24
CA GLY A 138 10.08 -16.97 21.36
C GLY A 138 10.90 -16.32 20.23
N PRO A 139 10.86 -15.00 20.10
CA PRO A 139 11.61 -14.29 19.07
C PRO A 139 13.11 -14.47 19.30
N LEU A 140 13.86 -14.82 18.25
CA LEU A 140 15.30 -15.04 18.29
C LEU A 140 16.06 -14.04 17.43
N LYS A 141 15.60 -13.82 16.20
CA LYS A 141 16.37 -13.05 15.20
C LYS A 141 15.47 -12.45 14.13
N LEU A 142 15.89 -11.29 13.62
CA LEU A 142 15.42 -10.71 12.36
C LEU A 142 16.52 -10.78 11.32
N GLU A 143 16.15 -11.13 10.10
CA GLU A 143 17.02 -11.03 8.94
C GLU A 143 16.32 -10.34 7.78
N ASN A 144 17.05 -9.44 7.10
CA ASN A 144 16.59 -8.86 5.85
C ASN A 144 17.02 -9.79 4.71
N VAL A 145 16.06 -10.13 3.85
CA VAL A 145 16.29 -11.00 2.70
C VAL A 145 15.99 -10.20 1.43
N MET A 146 17.00 -10.02 0.59
CA MET A 146 16.83 -9.31 -0.69
C MET A 146 16.26 -10.26 -1.73
N THR A 147 14.99 -10.14 -2.02
CA THR A 147 14.26 -10.97 -3.00
C THR A 147 14.10 -10.29 -4.38
N GLY A 148 14.72 -9.11 -4.56
CA GLY A 148 14.65 -8.33 -5.80
C GLY A 148 13.49 -7.36 -5.87
N GLY A 149 12.68 -7.24 -4.81
CA GLY A 149 11.63 -6.23 -4.67
C GLY A 149 12.16 -4.83 -4.33
N GLU A 150 11.26 -3.86 -4.21
CA GLU A 150 11.60 -2.47 -3.82
C GLU A 150 12.04 -2.35 -2.35
N ALA A 151 11.60 -3.26 -1.49
CA ALA A 151 11.99 -3.35 -0.09
C ALA A 151 12.51 -4.77 0.21
N ALA A 152 13.47 -4.88 1.12
CA ALA A 152 13.94 -6.17 1.58
C ALA A 152 12.83 -6.87 2.38
N ASP A 153 12.57 -8.11 2.06
CA ASP A 153 11.68 -8.94 2.86
C ASP A 153 12.33 -9.29 4.20
N VAL A 154 11.53 -9.72 5.15
CA VAL A 154 11.95 -9.91 6.54
C VAL A 154 11.68 -11.34 6.97
N MET A 155 12.74 -12.03 7.40
CA MET A 155 12.62 -13.31 8.09
C MET A 155 12.57 -13.08 9.60
N VAL A 156 11.48 -13.50 10.22
CA VAL A 156 11.31 -13.52 11.67
C VAL A 156 11.58 -14.94 12.16
N VAL A 157 12.71 -15.12 12.84
CA VAL A 157 13.09 -16.41 13.42
C VAL A 157 12.56 -16.51 14.84
N GLN A 158 11.80 -17.56 15.13
CA GLN A 158 11.13 -17.80 16.41
C GLN A 158 11.32 -19.24 16.87
N ARG A 159 11.38 -19.49 18.18
CA ARG A 159 11.44 -20.83 18.77
C ARG A 159 10.82 -20.80 20.18
N PRO A 160 9.84 -21.63 20.52
CA PRO A 160 9.27 -22.74 19.74
C PRO A 160 8.25 -22.34 18.68
N GLY A 161 7.85 -21.08 18.60
CA GLY A 161 6.96 -20.61 17.52
C GLY A 161 7.66 -20.65 16.17
N GLY A 162 7.01 -21.04 15.10
CA GLY A 162 7.59 -21.19 13.79
C GLY A 162 8.21 -19.93 13.20
N SER A 163 9.20 -20.09 12.33
CA SER A 163 9.83 -18.96 11.64
C SER A 163 8.98 -18.51 10.45
N GLU A 164 8.83 -17.22 10.27
CA GLU A 164 7.95 -16.62 9.27
C GLU A 164 8.69 -15.67 8.35
N PHE A 165 8.33 -15.72 7.08
CA PHE A 165 8.84 -14.84 6.05
C PHE A 165 7.77 -13.80 5.70
N LEU A 166 8.11 -12.52 5.89
CA LEU A 166 7.20 -11.38 5.72
C LEU A 166 7.63 -10.52 4.54
N SER A 167 6.66 -10.02 3.81
CA SER A 167 6.87 -9.01 2.77
C SER A 167 7.46 -7.73 3.35
N GLY A 168 8.52 -7.21 2.77
CA GLY A 168 9.10 -5.93 3.16
C GLY A 168 8.24 -4.72 2.80
N MET A 169 7.17 -4.91 2.02
CA MET A 169 6.29 -3.84 1.58
C MET A 169 5.23 -3.48 2.63
N ASP A 170 4.65 -4.48 3.28
CA ASP A 170 3.50 -4.33 4.16
C ASP A 170 3.51 -5.29 5.36
N PHE A 171 4.57 -6.09 5.51
CA PHE A 171 4.71 -7.15 6.49
C PHE A 171 3.68 -8.29 6.38
N SER A 172 2.96 -8.40 5.26
CA SER A 172 2.10 -9.57 5.03
C SER A 172 2.93 -10.86 5.07
N LYS A 173 2.36 -11.91 5.66
CA LYS A 173 2.99 -13.23 5.71
C LYS A 173 3.06 -13.82 4.30
N VAL A 174 4.29 -14.09 3.84
CA VAL A 174 4.55 -14.72 2.53
C VAL A 174 4.60 -16.22 2.69
N LEU A 175 5.24 -16.68 3.78
CA LEU A 175 5.56 -18.08 3.97
C LEU A 175 5.80 -18.37 5.46
N ALA A 176 5.30 -19.50 5.96
CA ALA A 176 5.73 -20.10 7.22
C ALA A 176 6.71 -21.22 6.91
N LEU A 177 7.97 -21.11 7.38
CA LEU A 177 9.03 -22.05 7.03
C LEU A 177 8.70 -23.50 7.46
N GLU A 178 7.99 -23.67 8.55
CA GLU A 178 7.60 -24.99 9.05
C GLU A 178 6.57 -25.69 8.16
N GLU A 179 5.72 -24.92 7.48
CA GLU A 179 4.74 -25.45 6.52
C GLU A 179 5.42 -25.96 5.25
N GLU A 180 6.45 -25.23 4.78
CA GLU A 180 7.22 -25.62 3.59
C GLU A 180 8.14 -26.82 3.82
N PHE A 181 8.65 -26.97 5.05
CA PHE A 181 9.57 -28.04 5.41
C PHE A 181 8.92 -29.06 6.36
N ALA A 182 7.59 -29.20 6.33
CA ALA A 182 6.88 -30.19 7.13
C ALA A 182 7.40 -31.59 6.84
N GLY A 183 7.99 -32.21 7.87
CA GLY A 183 8.63 -33.54 7.77
C GLY A 183 10.17 -33.53 7.72
N CYS A 184 10.81 -32.39 7.82
CA CYS A 184 12.26 -32.22 7.94
C CYS A 184 12.73 -32.06 9.42
N ALA A 185 11.99 -32.62 10.37
CA ALA A 185 12.32 -32.58 11.79
C ALA A 185 13.25 -33.74 12.19
#